data_679ffa70a19a4065b9dba389f6e456ee
#
_entry.id   679ffa70a19a4065b9dba389f6e456ee
#
_cell.length_a   1.000
_cell.length_b   1.000
_cell.length_c   1.000
_cell.angle_alpha   90.00
_cell.angle_beta   90.00
_cell.angle_gamma   90.00
#
_symmetry.space_group_name_H-M   'P 1'
#
loop_
_entity.id
_entity.type
_entity.pdbx_description
1 polymer ?
#
loop_
_entity_poly.entity_id
_entity_poly.type
_entity_poly.pdbx_seq_one_letter_code
_entity_poly.pdbx_strand_id
1 'polypeptide(L)'
;MRGPLACTAIAATLLVGCSKPKQPAQQFLTVKTAQINEATFNPSVEAISTLESTTNVALRPETDGRVVKIIATEGQRVKAGQPILVLDNVQQSAALNAARAQARTDKLNAERYEFLYKQGAASAKTRDQYATQAIASRDQALASAATLGYKYVRSPIDGVVGDLDTVKLGDYVKTGQAITGIVDNSTLWTLMQIPATQAGRVKVGQTVNVSSQTTPPVTGVGSVTFISPYFGISGSQQSPNTLMVKATFPNLTGQLKTGQFVKSQIITGQTQALAVPVQAVFMQAQQPFVYVVVPLSKALPKIKASTVIPAASKKKLESLPTSTPIVVQKPVQLGTLQNNLYPIQSGLSRGETVVVSNTALLSNGMPVKLASKSGSN
;
A
#
# COMPACT_ATOMS: atom_id res chain seq x y z
N MET A 1 50.84 90.50 -26.11
CA MET A 1 51.94 90.38 -27.08
C MET A 1 51.73 89.09 -27.79
N ARG A 2 51.23 89.14 -29.02
CA ARG A 2 51.90 88.81 -30.27
C ARG A 2 52.53 87.42 -30.24
N GLY A 3 52.12 86.45 -30.99
CA GLY A 3 51.81 86.35 -32.40
C GLY A 3 52.02 84.90 -32.88
N PRO A 4 52.01 84.61 -34.14
CA PRO A 4 51.03 83.63 -34.70
C PRO A 4 51.72 82.44 -35.41
N LEU A 5 50.86 81.64 -36.11
CA LEU A 5 51.18 80.77 -37.27
C LEU A 5 51.73 79.34 -36.90
N ALA A 6 51.28 78.28 -37.48
CA ALA A 6 51.08 78.02 -38.92
C ALA A 6 50.21 76.75 -39.15
N CYS A 7 49.45 76.81 -40.22
CA CYS A 7 48.74 75.70 -40.89
C CYS A 7 49.66 74.59 -41.38
N THR A 8 49.25 73.33 -41.24
CA THR A 8 49.55 72.33 -42.26
C THR A 8 48.36 71.38 -42.38
N ALA A 9 47.71 71.41 -43.53
CA ALA A 9 46.64 70.52 -43.94
C ALA A 9 47.23 69.17 -44.38
N ILE A 10 46.77 68.07 -43.78
CA ILE A 10 47.00 66.73 -44.29
C ILE A 10 45.65 66.14 -44.62
N ALA A 11 45.38 65.95 -45.90
CA ALA A 11 44.22 65.25 -46.45
C ALA A 11 44.37 63.78 -46.24
N ALA A 12 43.53 63.18 -45.37
CA ALA A 12 43.40 61.74 -45.20
C ALA A 12 42.17 61.29 -45.97
N THR A 13 42.36 60.56 -47.04
CA THR A 13 41.34 59.85 -47.83
C THR A 13 40.72 58.73 -47.03
N LEU A 14 39.46 58.91 -46.59
CA LEU A 14 38.65 57.89 -45.97
C LEU A 14 38.09 56.91 -47.02
N LEU A 15 38.67 55.70 -47.09
CA LEU A 15 38.09 54.54 -47.76
C LEU A 15 36.94 54.00 -46.89
N VAL A 16 35.71 54.35 -47.25
CA VAL A 16 34.50 53.77 -46.65
C VAL A 16 34.33 52.35 -47.18
N GLY A 17 34.81 51.37 -46.43
CA GLY A 17 34.49 49.95 -46.64
C GLY A 17 33.03 49.70 -46.31
N CYS A 18 32.18 49.48 -47.33
CA CYS A 18 30.81 48.92 -47.10
C CYS A 18 30.87 47.49 -46.50
N SER A 19 30.91 47.38 -45.19
CA SER A 19 30.60 46.15 -44.55
C SER A 19 29.09 45.94 -44.61
N LYS A 20 28.63 44.91 -45.35
CA LYS A 20 27.23 44.44 -45.33
C LYS A 20 26.82 44.15 -43.86
N PRO A 21 25.69 44.72 -43.39
CA PRO A 21 25.23 44.43 -42.05
C PRO A 21 25.01 42.90 -41.92
N LYS A 22 25.75 42.24 -41.06
CA LYS A 22 25.46 40.85 -40.64
C LYS A 22 24.05 40.84 -40.10
N GLN A 23 23.11 40.20 -40.81
CA GLN A 23 21.76 39.93 -40.28
C GLN A 23 21.90 39.26 -38.89
N PRO A 24 21.20 39.77 -37.87
CA PRO A 24 21.26 39.15 -36.55
C PRO A 24 20.83 37.67 -36.67
N ALA A 25 21.70 36.78 -36.23
CA ALA A 25 21.41 35.34 -36.24
C ALA A 25 20.09 35.13 -35.52
N GLN A 26 19.10 34.59 -36.20
CA GLN A 26 17.82 34.27 -35.58
C GLN A 26 18.08 33.29 -34.45
N GLN A 27 17.95 33.75 -33.21
CA GLN A 27 18.05 32.88 -32.01
C GLN A 27 16.78 32.06 -31.89
N PHE A 28 16.86 30.81 -32.34
CA PHE A 28 15.78 29.83 -32.10
C PHE A 28 15.83 29.36 -30.67
N LEU A 29 14.64 29.20 -30.01
CA LEU A 29 14.55 28.65 -28.68
C LEU A 29 15.07 27.22 -28.69
N THR A 30 16.04 26.95 -27.80
CA THR A 30 16.59 25.60 -27.67
C THR A 30 15.65 24.74 -26.77
N VAL A 31 15.25 23.59 -27.27
CA VAL A 31 14.32 22.69 -26.60
C VAL A 31 14.89 21.27 -26.45
N LYS A 32 14.61 20.63 -25.32
CA LYS A 32 14.85 19.21 -25.13
C LYS A 32 13.64 18.44 -25.67
N THR A 33 13.89 17.26 -26.20
CA THR A 33 12.84 16.42 -26.80
C THR A 33 12.88 15.01 -26.27
N ALA A 34 11.72 14.34 -26.28
CA ALA A 34 11.58 12.91 -25.99
C ALA A 34 10.85 12.23 -27.15
N GLN A 35 11.21 10.99 -27.44
CA GLN A 35 10.53 10.19 -28.45
C GLN A 35 9.40 9.42 -27.81
N ILE A 36 8.25 9.36 -28.46
CA ILE A 36 7.09 8.60 -28.02
C ILE A 36 7.34 7.12 -28.30
N ASN A 37 7.44 6.36 -27.24
CA ASN A 37 7.62 4.91 -27.25
C ASN A 37 6.54 4.24 -26.41
N GLU A 38 6.41 2.92 -26.55
CA GLU A 38 5.55 2.13 -25.69
C GLU A 38 6.16 1.99 -24.29
N ALA A 39 5.31 2.09 -23.28
CA ALA A 39 5.63 1.81 -21.90
C ALA A 39 4.54 0.93 -21.28
N THR A 40 4.92 0.21 -20.25
CA THR A 40 4.00 -0.64 -19.50
C THR A 40 3.31 0.19 -18.42
N PHE A 41 2.00 0.12 -18.40
CA PHE A 41 1.15 0.73 -17.38
C PHE A 41 0.39 -0.36 -16.62
N ASN A 42 0.21 -0.13 -15.33
CA ASN A 42 -0.55 -1.03 -14.45
C ASN A 42 -1.85 -0.32 -14.01
N PRO A 43 -2.95 -0.47 -14.77
CA PRO A 43 -4.23 0.06 -14.34
C PRO A 43 -4.56 -0.45 -12.94
N SER A 44 -5.04 0.43 -12.08
CA SER A 44 -5.29 0.08 -10.69
C SER A 44 -6.60 0.70 -10.19
N VAL A 45 -7.15 0.07 -9.16
CA VAL A 45 -8.25 0.59 -8.38
C VAL A 45 -7.72 0.93 -7.00
N GLU A 46 -7.95 2.16 -6.56
CA GLU A 46 -7.48 2.66 -5.27
C GLU A 46 -8.64 2.76 -4.28
N ALA A 47 -8.36 2.42 -3.03
CA ALA A 47 -9.27 2.59 -1.91
C ALA A 47 -8.48 2.93 -0.64
N ILE A 48 -9.10 3.69 0.27
CA ILE A 48 -8.61 3.84 1.63
C ILE A 48 -9.31 2.78 2.47
N SER A 49 -8.55 2.08 3.30
CA SER A 49 -9.05 0.97 4.10
C SER A 49 -8.29 0.84 5.41
N THR A 50 -8.85 0.10 6.36
CA THR A 50 -8.22 -0.18 7.63
C THR A 50 -7.59 -1.57 7.59
N LEU A 51 -6.40 -1.69 8.18
CA LEU A 51 -5.74 -2.97 8.37
C LEU A 51 -6.32 -3.67 9.58
N GLU A 52 -6.53 -4.97 9.44
CA GLU A 52 -6.90 -5.83 10.56
C GLU A 52 -6.01 -7.07 10.60
N SER A 53 -5.73 -7.55 11.80
CA SER A 53 -5.05 -8.84 11.97
C SER A 53 -5.98 -9.97 11.55
N THR A 54 -5.41 -11.01 10.93
CA THR A 54 -6.14 -12.27 10.68
C THR A 54 -6.49 -12.99 11.98
N THR A 55 -5.73 -12.73 13.05
CA THR A 55 -5.84 -13.40 14.33
C THR A 55 -5.78 -12.36 15.45
N ASN A 56 -6.94 -11.91 15.89
CA ASN A 56 -7.13 -10.99 17.00
C ASN A 56 -8.21 -11.53 17.92
N VAL A 57 -7.89 -11.76 19.19
CA VAL A 57 -8.79 -12.33 20.16
C VAL A 57 -8.82 -11.48 21.43
N ALA A 58 -10.02 -11.09 21.86
CA ALA A 58 -10.21 -10.49 23.18
C ALA A 58 -10.07 -11.57 24.26
N LEU A 59 -9.09 -11.40 25.15
CA LEU A 59 -8.87 -12.28 26.27
C LEU A 59 -9.96 -12.05 27.32
N ARG A 60 -10.68 -13.14 27.68
CA ARG A 60 -11.79 -13.11 28.64
C ARG A 60 -11.62 -14.24 29.64
N PRO A 61 -11.83 -13.99 30.96
CA PRO A 61 -11.81 -15.06 31.96
C PRO A 61 -13.03 -15.99 31.78
N GLU A 62 -12.80 -17.26 32.01
CA GLU A 62 -13.86 -18.30 32.01
C GLU A 62 -14.58 -18.41 33.36
N THR A 63 -14.02 -17.79 34.41
CA THR A 63 -14.59 -17.76 35.76
C THR A 63 -14.30 -16.43 36.42
N ASP A 64 -15.15 -16.08 37.39
CA ASP A 64 -14.97 -14.89 38.21
C ASP A 64 -13.84 -15.09 39.23
N GLY A 65 -13.23 -13.97 39.64
CA GLY A 65 -12.24 -13.99 40.72
C GLY A 65 -11.46 -12.71 40.87
N ARG A 66 -10.73 -12.62 41.99
CA ARG A 66 -9.81 -11.55 42.27
C ARG A 66 -8.48 -11.85 41.57
N VAL A 67 -7.87 -10.84 40.94
CA VAL A 67 -6.54 -10.94 40.33
C VAL A 67 -5.47 -10.93 41.43
N VAL A 68 -4.76 -12.08 41.56
CA VAL A 68 -3.68 -12.23 42.54
C VAL A 68 -2.28 -12.10 41.91
N LYS A 69 -2.19 -12.26 40.61
CA LYS A 69 -0.92 -12.11 39.90
C LYS A 69 -1.16 -11.74 38.43
N ILE A 70 -0.40 -10.78 37.89
CA ILE A 70 -0.26 -10.49 36.48
C ILE A 70 1.12 -11.01 36.08
N ILE A 71 1.17 -11.90 35.07
CA ILE A 71 2.39 -12.61 34.64
C ILE A 71 2.97 -11.99 33.39
N ALA A 72 2.13 -11.63 32.42
CA ALA A 72 2.56 -11.02 31.18
C ALA A 72 2.51 -9.49 31.27
N THR A 73 3.38 -8.83 30.52
CA THR A 73 3.41 -7.37 30.38
C THR A 73 2.83 -6.97 29.03
N GLU A 74 2.38 -5.72 28.93
CA GLU A 74 1.94 -5.11 27.67
C GLU A 74 3.05 -5.15 26.61
N GLY A 75 2.67 -5.43 25.38
CA GLY A 75 3.63 -5.57 24.27
C GLY A 75 4.45 -6.85 24.28
N GLN A 76 4.31 -7.70 25.31
CA GLN A 76 5.02 -8.97 25.38
C GLN A 76 4.46 -9.98 24.38
N ARG A 77 5.35 -10.69 23.67
CA ARG A 77 4.97 -11.84 22.85
C ARG A 77 4.70 -13.06 23.73
N VAL A 78 3.56 -13.69 23.51
CA VAL A 78 3.10 -14.88 24.25
C VAL A 78 2.70 -15.99 23.31
N LYS A 79 2.72 -17.22 23.82
CA LYS A 79 2.29 -18.43 23.08
C LYS A 79 0.89 -18.86 23.53
N ALA A 80 0.21 -19.58 22.68
CA ALA A 80 -1.05 -20.26 23.04
C ALA A 80 -0.85 -21.11 24.30
N GLY A 81 -1.80 -21.01 25.25
CA GLY A 81 -1.74 -21.68 26.55
C GLY A 81 -0.90 -20.98 27.61
N GLN A 82 -0.11 -19.94 27.26
CA GLN A 82 0.69 -19.19 28.23
C GLN A 82 -0.21 -18.36 29.16
N PRO A 83 -0.02 -18.46 30.51
CA PRO A 83 -0.82 -17.68 31.44
C PRO A 83 -0.45 -16.19 31.37
N ILE A 84 -1.47 -15.34 31.33
CA ILE A 84 -1.37 -13.87 31.32
C ILE A 84 -1.58 -13.32 32.72
N LEU A 85 -2.62 -13.80 33.40
CA LEU A 85 -2.89 -13.45 34.80
C LEU A 85 -3.46 -14.65 35.56
N VAL A 86 -3.40 -14.59 36.89
CA VAL A 86 -3.90 -15.62 37.81
C VAL A 86 -4.94 -14.98 38.70
N LEU A 87 -6.08 -15.65 38.78
CA LEU A 87 -7.14 -15.37 39.75
C LEU A 87 -6.89 -16.12 41.06
N ASP A 88 -7.50 -15.66 42.13
CA ASP A 88 -7.44 -16.34 43.41
C ASP A 88 -7.89 -17.81 43.24
N ASN A 89 -7.00 -18.73 43.57
CA ASN A 89 -7.09 -20.14 43.28
C ASN A 89 -6.80 -21.03 44.49
N VAL A 90 -6.70 -20.46 45.69
CA VAL A 90 -6.32 -21.20 46.91
C VAL A 90 -7.27 -22.35 47.19
N GLN A 91 -8.57 -22.12 47.11
CA GLN A 91 -9.60 -23.14 47.34
C GLN A 91 -9.54 -24.24 46.29
N GLN A 92 -9.43 -23.87 44.98
CA GLN A 92 -9.39 -24.82 43.89
C GLN A 92 -8.11 -25.67 43.90
N SER A 93 -7.00 -25.08 44.28
CA SER A 93 -5.73 -25.78 44.46
C SER A 93 -5.82 -26.81 45.60
N ALA A 94 -6.40 -26.44 46.75
CA ALA A 94 -6.62 -27.36 47.85
C ALA A 94 -7.57 -28.50 47.47
N ALA A 95 -8.69 -28.22 46.78
CA ALA A 95 -9.63 -29.21 46.27
C ALA A 95 -8.98 -30.21 45.31
N LEU A 96 -8.16 -29.73 44.38
CA LEU A 96 -7.42 -30.59 43.46
C LEU A 96 -6.43 -31.50 44.21
N ASN A 97 -5.71 -30.99 45.21
CA ASN A 97 -4.76 -31.76 46.00
C ASN A 97 -5.48 -32.87 46.76
N ALA A 98 -6.63 -32.59 47.37
CA ALA A 98 -7.48 -33.61 48.07
C ALA A 98 -7.99 -34.69 47.09
N ALA A 99 -8.53 -34.28 45.93
CA ALA A 99 -9.01 -35.20 44.90
C ALA A 99 -7.89 -36.11 44.35
N ARG A 100 -6.68 -35.55 44.13
CA ARG A 100 -5.50 -36.33 43.71
C ARG A 100 -5.06 -37.34 44.76
N ALA A 101 -5.09 -36.98 46.04
CA ALA A 101 -4.76 -37.90 47.12
C ALA A 101 -5.75 -39.06 47.16
N GLN A 102 -7.06 -38.80 47.06
CA GLN A 102 -8.10 -39.82 46.98
C GLN A 102 -7.91 -40.73 45.76
N ALA A 103 -7.72 -40.17 44.58
CA ALA A 103 -7.50 -40.94 43.34
C ALA A 103 -6.28 -41.86 43.43
N ARG A 104 -5.19 -41.38 44.09
CA ARG A 104 -4.00 -42.20 44.33
C ARG A 104 -4.29 -43.38 45.25
N THR A 105 -5.04 -43.16 46.36
CA THR A 105 -5.42 -44.20 47.29
C THR A 105 -6.31 -45.25 46.63
N ASP A 106 -7.32 -44.82 45.88
CA ASP A 106 -8.25 -45.73 45.22
C ASP A 106 -7.58 -46.52 44.10
N LYS A 107 -6.63 -45.92 43.38
CA LYS A 107 -5.80 -46.61 42.40
C LYS A 107 -4.98 -47.72 43.04
N LEU A 108 -4.31 -47.46 44.17
CA LEU A 108 -3.54 -48.46 44.90
C LEU A 108 -4.44 -49.60 45.43
N ASN A 109 -5.66 -49.27 45.85
CA ASN A 109 -6.61 -50.30 46.27
C ASN A 109 -7.10 -51.17 45.09
N ALA A 110 -7.39 -50.53 43.93
CA ALA A 110 -7.77 -51.28 42.73
C ALA A 110 -6.64 -52.21 42.26
N GLU A 111 -5.39 -51.77 42.24
CA GLU A 111 -4.22 -52.60 41.91
C GLU A 111 -4.05 -53.75 42.91
N ARG A 112 -4.26 -53.51 44.21
CA ARG A 112 -4.19 -54.54 45.28
C ARG A 112 -5.29 -55.58 45.09
N TYR A 113 -6.53 -55.18 44.88
CA TYR A 113 -7.64 -56.11 44.72
C TYR A 113 -7.65 -56.87 43.41
N GLU A 114 -7.09 -56.28 42.36
CA GLU A 114 -6.80 -56.96 41.10
C GLU A 114 -5.78 -58.07 41.28
N PHE A 115 -4.73 -57.86 42.11
CA PHE A 115 -3.72 -58.83 42.44
C PHE A 115 -4.36 -59.99 43.29
N LEU A 116 -5.12 -59.61 44.32
CA LEU A 116 -5.79 -60.58 45.18
C LEU A 116 -6.80 -61.46 44.41
N TYR A 117 -7.51 -60.89 43.46
CA TYR A 117 -8.40 -61.65 42.59
C TYR A 117 -7.64 -62.65 41.72
N LYS A 118 -6.51 -62.28 41.15
CA LYS A 118 -5.63 -63.17 40.38
C LYS A 118 -5.09 -64.36 41.22
N GLN A 119 -4.91 -64.13 42.51
CA GLN A 119 -4.51 -65.17 43.46
C GLN A 119 -5.68 -65.96 44.04
N GLY A 120 -6.93 -65.73 43.62
CA GLY A 120 -8.13 -66.37 44.16
C GLY A 120 -8.54 -65.88 45.53
N ALA A 121 -7.94 -64.83 46.08
CA ALA A 121 -8.18 -64.34 47.44
C ALA A 121 -9.22 -63.19 47.50
N ALA A 122 -9.78 -62.75 46.38
CA ALA A 122 -10.87 -61.77 46.31
C ALA A 122 -11.88 -62.14 45.23
N SER A 123 -13.16 -61.72 45.42
CA SER A 123 -14.23 -61.97 44.45
C SER A 123 -14.13 -61.00 43.28
N ALA A 124 -14.65 -61.41 42.10
CA ALA A 124 -14.76 -60.53 40.93
C ALA A 124 -15.55 -59.25 41.27
N LYS A 125 -16.64 -59.39 42.05
CA LYS A 125 -17.44 -58.22 42.47
C LYS A 125 -16.59 -57.18 43.24
N THR A 126 -15.77 -57.69 44.22
CA THR A 126 -14.93 -56.80 45.02
C THR A 126 -13.84 -56.07 44.12
N ARG A 127 -13.21 -56.85 43.24
CA ARG A 127 -12.26 -56.29 42.27
C ARG A 127 -12.89 -55.16 41.41
N ASP A 128 -14.08 -55.44 40.84
CA ASP A 128 -14.81 -54.50 39.99
C ASP A 128 -15.27 -53.28 40.78
N GLN A 129 -15.64 -53.43 42.03
CA GLN A 129 -16.00 -52.33 42.93
C GLN A 129 -14.80 -51.35 43.10
N TYR A 130 -13.61 -51.87 43.45
CA TYR A 130 -12.42 -51.00 43.59
C TYR A 130 -11.92 -50.44 42.27
N ALA A 131 -12.03 -51.16 41.16
CA ALA A 131 -11.74 -50.67 39.85
C ALA A 131 -12.65 -49.48 39.47
N THR A 132 -13.95 -49.59 39.68
CA THR A 132 -14.93 -48.51 39.46
C THR A 132 -14.66 -47.31 40.34
N GLN A 133 -14.35 -47.54 41.64
CA GLN A 133 -14.01 -46.46 42.57
C GLN A 133 -12.74 -45.69 42.13
N ALA A 134 -11.71 -46.39 41.63
CA ALA A 134 -10.50 -45.76 41.13
C ALA A 134 -10.75 -44.92 39.88
N ILE A 135 -11.65 -45.35 38.98
CA ILE A 135 -12.08 -44.58 37.81
C ILE A 135 -12.80 -43.29 38.26
N ALA A 136 -13.78 -43.44 39.19
CA ALA A 136 -14.56 -42.31 39.68
C ALA A 136 -13.70 -41.23 40.36
N SER A 137 -12.75 -41.64 41.21
CA SER A 137 -11.87 -40.68 41.90
C SER A 137 -10.84 -40.04 40.96
N ARG A 138 -10.36 -40.78 39.95
CA ARG A 138 -9.51 -40.21 38.88
C ARG A 138 -10.26 -39.11 38.11
N ASP A 139 -11.50 -39.40 37.72
CA ASP A 139 -12.31 -38.45 36.95
C ASP A 139 -12.69 -37.22 37.78
N GLN A 140 -12.93 -37.41 39.11
CA GLN A 140 -13.10 -36.29 40.04
C GLN A 140 -11.84 -35.43 40.16
N ALA A 141 -10.64 -36.03 40.16
CA ALA A 141 -9.38 -35.26 40.16
C ALA A 141 -9.19 -34.49 38.86
N LEU A 142 -9.57 -35.05 37.70
CA LEU A 142 -9.57 -34.36 36.42
C LEU A 142 -10.53 -33.14 36.39
N ALA A 143 -11.75 -33.30 36.92
CA ALA A 143 -12.73 -32.23 37.07
C ALA A 143 -12.19 -31.08 37.95
N SER A 144 -11.56 -31.41 39.09
CA SER A 144 -10.93 -30.43 39.98
C SER A 144 -9.75 -29.72 39.32
N ALA A 145 -8.99 -30.44 38.48
CA ALA A 145 -7.88 -29.83 37.69
C ALA A 145 -8.39 -28.84 36.64
N ALA A 146 -9.49 -29.16 35.95
CA ALA A 146 -10.13 -28.22 35.02
C ALA A 146 -10.63 -26.95 35.73
N THR A 147 -11.30 -27.13 36.89
CA THR A 147 -11.78 -26.00 37.71
C THR A 147 -10.63 -25.10 38.17
N LEU A 148 -9.49 -25.67 38.58
CA LEU A 148 -8.28 -24.89 38.89
C LEU A 148 -7.73 -24.24 37.60
N GLY A 149 -7.79 -24.94 36.48
CA GLY A 149 -7.34 -24.44 35.18
C GLY A 149 -7.97 -23.11 34.79
N TYR A 150 -9.26 -22.92 35.04
CA TYR A 150 -10.02 -21.71 34.77
C TYR A 150 -9.55 -20.49 35.59
N LYS A 151 -8.83 -20.71 36.69
CA LYS A 151 -8.23 -19.62 37.49
C LYS A 151 -6.96 -19.03 36.83
N TYR A 152 -6.41 -19.66 35.83
CA TYR A 152 -5.31 -19.16 35.02
C TYR A 152 -5.86 -18.64 33.69
N VAL A 153 -5.95 -17.34 33.54
CA VAL A 153 -6.37 -16.74 32.27
C VAL A 153 -5.20 -16.81 31.29
N ARG A 154 -5.38 -17.62 30.24
CA ARG A 154 -4.32 -18.01 29.29
C ARG A 154 -4.60 -17.41 27.91
N SER A 155 -3.53 -17.11 27.19
CA SER A 155 -3.67 -16.75 25.78
C SER A 155 -4.22 -17.92 24.97
N PRO A 156 -5.28 -17.72 24.18
CA PRO A 156 -5.80 -18.77 23.30
C PRO A 156 -4.97 -18.95 22.02
N ILE A 157 -4.14 -17.95 21.67
CA ILE A 157 -3.36 -17.88 20.41
C ILE A 157 -1.94 -17.42 20.68
N ASP A 158 -1.05 -17.63 19.72
CA ASP A 158 0.24 -16.95 19.67
C ASP A 158 0.01 -15.49 19.27
N GLY A 159 0.70 -14.55 19.94
CA GLY A 159 0.52 -13.12 19.61
C GLY A 159 1.23 -12.19 20.57
N VAL A 160 0.86 -10.93 20.51
CA VAL A 160 1.35 -9.86 21.37
C VAL A 160 0.21 -9.39 22.28
N VAL A 161 0.50 -9.24 23.56
CA VAL A 161 -0.44 -8.74 24.57
C VAL A 161 -0.68 -7.25 24.32
N GLY A 162 -1.95 -6.88 24.23
CA GLY A 162 -2.37 -5.49 24.14
C GLY A 162 -2.28 -4.75 25.50
N ASP A 163 -3.10 -3.71 25.63
CA ASP A 163 -3.20 -2.91 26.82
C ASP A 163 -3.81 -3.71 28.00
N LEU A 164 -3.15 -3.73 29.14
CA LEU A 164 -3.59 -4.36 30.40
C LEU A 164 -4.02 -3.35 31.47
N ASP A 165 -4.02 -2.05 31.18
CA ASP A 165 -4.32 -0.99 32.13
C ASP A 165 -5.72 -1.09 32.76
N THR A 166 -6.61 -1.80 32.11
CA THR A 166 -8.00 -2.03 32.57
C THR A 166 -8.10 -3.00 33.75
N VAL A 167 -7.03 -3.76 34.07
CA VAL A 167 -7.03 -4.77 35.13
C VAL A 167 -5.76 -4.65 35.97
N LYS A 168 -5.94 -4.45 37.28
CA LYS A 168 -4.85 -4.30 38.24
C LYS A 168 -4.84 -5.43 39.27
N LEU A 169 -3.69 -5.59 39.91
CA LEU A 169 -3.56 -6.52 41.04
C LEU A 169 -4.57 -6.18 42.15
N GLY A 170 -5.36 -7.16 42.56
CA GLY A 170 -6.42 -6.99 43.55
C GLY A 170 -7.82 -6.74 42.98
N ASP A 171 -7.92 -6.39 41.69
CA ASP A 171 -9.21 -6.18 41.02
C ASP A 171 -10.03 -7.48 40.95
N TYR A 172 -11.35 -7.34 40.94
CA TYR A 172 -12.27 -8.43 40.73
C TYR A 172 -12.75 -8.45 39.28
N VAL A 173 -12.44 -9.49 38.53
CA VAL A 173 -12.87 -9.68 37.15
C VAL A 173 -14.04 -10.68 37.07
N LYS A 174 -14.95 -10.44 36.13
CA LYS A 174 -16.14 -11.27 35.90
C LYS A 174 -15.95 -12.17 34.68
N THR A 175 -16.61 -13.27 34.66
CA THR A 175 -16.70 -14.20 33.52
C THR A 175 -17.10 -13.41 32.23
N GLY A 176 -16.37 -13.61 31.16
CA GLY A 176 -16.65 -12.96 29.89
C GLY A 176 -16.23 -11.48 29.77
N GLN A 177 -15.74 -10.84 30.85
CA GLN A 177 -15.23 -9.48 30.81
C GLN A 177 -13.96 -9.43 29.94
N ALA A 178 -13.90 -8.50 28.99
CA ALA A 178 -12.69 -8.29 28.19
C ALA A 178 -11.58 -7.68 29.07
N ILE A 179 -10.42 -8.34 29.11
CA ILE A 179 -9.24 -7.92 29.88
C ILE A 179 -8.25 -7.17 28.99
N THR A 180 -7.90 -7.78 27.86
CA THR A 180 -6.97 -7.27 26.88
C THR A 180 -7.22 -7.95 25.52
N GLY A 181 -6.58 -7.46 24.46
CA GLY A 181 -6.51 -8.14 23.17
C GLY A 181 -5.19 -8.91 23.03
N ILE A 182 -5.23 -10.09 22.46
CA ILE A 182 -4.03 -10.78 21.96
C ILE A 182 -4.06 -10.68 20.44
N VAL A 183 -3.04 -10.06 19.86
CA VAL A 183 -3.00 -9.74 18.42
C VAL A 183 -1.77 -10.36 17.78
N ASP A 184 -1.98 -11.12 16.71
CA ASP A 184 -0.90 -11.54 15.83
C ASP A 184 -0.92 -10.72 14.54
N ASN A 185 0.03 -9.79 14.42
CA ASN A 185 0.19 -8.93 13.23
C ASN A 185 1.09 -9.55 12.14
N SER A 186 1.41 -10.83 12.21
CA SER A 186 2.26 -11.49 11.20
C SER A 186 1.61 -11.53 9.81
N THR A 187 0.29 -11.65 9.80
CA THR A 187 -0.54 -11.59 8.59
C THR A 187 -1.68 -10.62 8.83
N LEU A 188 -1.82 -9.67 7.92
CA LEU A 188 -2.86 -8.67 7.97
C LEU A 188 -3.79 -8.81 6.76
N TRP A 189 -5.00 -8.34 6.91
CA TRP A 189 -5.94 -8.18 5.81
C TRP A 189 -6.55 -6.79 5.84
N THR A 190 -7.08 -6.39 4.72
CA THR A 190 -7.80 -5.12 4.59
C THR A 190 -9.10 -5.33 3.83
N LEU A 191 -10.12 -4.57 4.19
CA LEU A 191 -11.43 -4.60 3.57
C LEU A 191 -11.62 -3.29 2.80
N MET A 192 -11.63 -3.39 1.47
CA MET A 192 -11.74 -2.26 0.56
C MET A 192 -13.17 -2.15 0.03
N GLN A 193 -13.69 -0.94 -0.02
CA GLN A 193 -14.96 -0.63 -0.64
C GLN A 193 -14.72 -0.10 -2.05
N ILE A 194 -15.04 -0.90 -3.05
CA ILE A 194 -14.80 -0.59 -4.45
C ILE A 194 -16.11 -0.13 -5.11
N PRO A 195 -16.15 1.06 -5.75
CA PRO A 195 -17.32 1.51 -6.47
C PRO A 195 -17.78 0.53 -7.56
N ALA A 196 -19.08 0.36 -7.75
CA ALA A 196 -19.65 -0.58 -8.72
C ALA A 196 -19.12 -0.35 -10.15
N THR A 197 -18.81 0.89 -10.52
CA THR A 197 -18.23 1.25 -11.81
C THR A 197 -16.85 0.65 -12.08
N GLN A 198 -16.14 0.25 -11.03
CA GLN A 198 -14.79 -0.33 -11.10
C GLN A 198 -14.78 -1.81 -10.70
N ALA A 199 -15.86 -2.32 -10.15
CA ALA A 199 -15.97 -3.68 -9.61
C ALA A 199 -15.65 -4.77 -10.64
N GLY A 200 -16.11 -4.59 -11.89
CA GLY A 200 -15.86 -5.56 -12.97
C GLY A 200 -14.37 -5.77 -13.34
N ARG A 201 -13.47 -4.89 -12.88
CA ARG A 201 -12.02 -5.01 -13.11
C ARG A 201 -11.32 -5.82 -12.03
N VAL A 202 -11.95 -6.03 -10.86
CA VAL A 202 -11.35 -6.67 -9.70
C VAL A 202 -11.61 -8.17 -9.76
N LYS A 203 -10.55 -8.97 -9.56
CA LYS A 203 -10.59 -10.43 -9.55
C LYS A 203 -9.79 -10.97 -8.36
N VAL A 204 -10.19 -12.12 -7.86
CA VAL A 204 -9.41 -12.87 -6.85
C VAL A 204 -8.02 -13.20 -7.41
N GLY A 205 -6.99 -13.10 -6.56
CA GLY A 205 -5.60 -13.34 -6.92
C GLY A 205 -4.85 -12.11 -7.46
N GLN A 206 -5.51 -10.99 -7.74
CA GLN A 206 -4.83 -9.76 -8.17
C GLN A 206 -3.94 -9.21 -7.06
N THR A 207 -2.81 -8.64 -7.47
CA THR A 207 -1.85 -8.01 -6.55
C THR A 207 -2.44 -6.73 -5.95
N VAL A 208 -2.26 -6.59 -4.64
CA VAL A 208 -2.65 -5.40 -3.88
C VAL A 208 -1.42 -4.81 -3.22
N ASN A 209 -1.12 -3.56 -3.52
CA ASN A 209 -0.11 -2.78 -2.83
C ASN A 209 -0.81 -1.95 -1.75
N VAL A 210 -0.29 -1.99 -0.53
CA VAL A 210 -0.75 -1.15 0.57
C VAL A 210 0.36 -0.20 0.98
N SER A 211 -0.01 1.02 1.34
CA SER A 211 0.91 2.04 1.80
C SER A 211 0.32 2.75 3.01
N SER A 212 1.08 2.79 4.10
CA SER A 212 0.68 3.53 5.30
C SER A 212 0.75 5.04 5.06
N GLN A 213 0.05 5.79 5.92
CA GLN A 213 0.09 7.26 5.90
C GLN A 213 1.18 7.82 6.82
N THR A 214 2.10 6.99 7.30
CA THR A 214 3.24 7.39 8.14
C THR A 214 4.36 8.01 7.30
N THR A 215 5.25 8.75 7.94
CA THR A 215 6.45 9.30 7.30
C THR A 215 7.70 8.73 7.98
N PRO A 216 8.52 7.92 7.28
CA PRO A 216 8.34 7.43 5.91
C PRO A 216 7.18 6.44 5.78
N PRO A 217 6.57 6.29 4.59
CA PRO A 217 5.48 5.34 4.38
C PRO A 217 5.99 3.90 4.43
N VAL A 218 5.27 3.05 5.14
CA VAL A 218 5.50 1.60 5.17
C VAL A 218 4.61 0.96 4.11
N THR A 219 5.21 0.13 3.25
CA THR A 219 4.51 -0.55 2.16
C THR A 219 4.41 -2.05 2.41
N GLY A 220 3.34 -2.64 1.92
CA GLY A 220 3.13 -4.10 1.92
C GLY A 220 2.55 -4.55 0.59
N VAL A 221 2.80 -5.78 0.23
CA VAL A 221 2.29 -6.40 -0.99
C VAL A 221 1.53 -7.67 -0.62
N GLY A 222 0.34 -7.82 -1.15
CA GLY A 222 -0.51 -8.98 -0.94
C GLY A 222 -1.37 -9.29 -2.15
N SER A 223 -2.46 -9.99 -1.94
CA SER A 223 -3.37 -10.38 -3.00
C SER A 223 -4.83 -10.30 -2.56
N VAL A 224 -5.73 -10.10 -3.52
CA VAL A 224 -7.17 -10.21 -3.31
C VAL A 224 -7.52 -11.65 -2.99
N THR A 225 -8.08 -11.88 -1.81
CA THR A 225 -8.47 -13.22 -1.32
C THR A 225 -9.97 -13.47 -1.37
N PHE A 226 -10.78 -12.40 -1.33
CA PHE A 226 -12.23 -12.53 -1.35
C PHE A 226 -12.88 -11.32 -2.00
N ILE A 227 -13.94 -11.54 -2.72
CA ILE A 227 -14.83 -10.53 -3.30
C ILE A 227 -16.24 -10.87 -2.86
N SER A 228 -16.96 -9.89 -2.30
CA SER A 228 -18.35 -10.07 -1.88
C SER A 228 -19.23 -10.48 -3.06
N PRO A 229 -20.14 -11.43 -2.88
CA PRO A 229 -21.10 -11.81 -3.93
C PRO A 229 -22.24 -10.79 -4.13
N TYR A 230 -22.31 -9.74 -3.31
CA TYR A 230 -23.35 -8.71 -3.34
C TYR A 230 -22.77 -7.31 -3.12
N PHE A 231 -23.51 -6.29 -3.59
CA PHE A 231 -23.20 -4.89 -3.38
C PHE A 231 -23.91 -4.33 -2.15
N GLY A 232 -23.30 -3.34 -1.51
CA GLY A 232 -23.99 -2.46 -0.55
C GLY A 232 -24.14 -2.98 0.87
N ILE A 233 -23.59 -4.14 1.24
CA ILE A 233 -23.67 -4.67 2.60
C ILE A 233 -22.27 -4.79 3.19
N SER A 234 -22.01 -4.06 4.27
CA SER A 234 -20.81 -4.18 5.09
C SER A 234 -21.20 -4.08 6.56
N GLY A 235 -21.45 -5.23 7.20
CA GLY A 235 -21.81 -5.27 8.62
C GLY A 235 -23.01 -4.37 8.95
N SER A 236 -22.84 -3.45 9.89
CA SER A 236 -23.85 -2.47 10.30
C SER A 236 -23.92 -1.21 9.42
N GLN A 237 -23.02 -1.04 8.46
CA GLN A 237 -23.00 0.13 7.56
C GLN A 237 -23.42 -0.26 6.15
N GLN A 238 -24.50 0.36 5.68
CA GLN A 238 -24.91 0.29 4.28
C GLN A 238 -24.07 1.29 3.47
N SER A 239 -23.23 0.80 2.57
CA SER A 239 -22.54 1.60 1.57
C SER A 239 -23.13 1.26 0.20
N PRO A 240 -24.20 1.96 -0.22
CA PRO A 240 -24.85 1.62 -1.46
C PRO A 240 -23.89 1.70 -2.65
N ASN A 241 -24.03 0.78 -3.57
CA ASN A 241 -23.27 0.77 -4.82
C ASN A 241 -21.76 0.53 -4.70
N THR A 242 -21.31 -0.10 -3.59
CA THR A 242 -19.91 -0.52 -3.41
C THR A 242 -19.80 -2.04 -3.29
N LEU A 243 -18.70 -2.59 -3.80
CA LEU A 243 -18.33 -3.99 -3.67
C LEU A 243 -17.27 -4.13 -2.60
N MET A 244 -17.47 -5.03 -1.65
CA MET A 244 -16.49 -5.33 -0.64
C MET A 244 -15.44 -6.31 -1.17
N VAL A 245 -14.18 -5.92 -1.07
CA VAL A 245 -13.03 -6.73 -1.52
C VAL A 245 -12.06 -6.87 -0.37
N LYS A 246 -11.70 -8.12 -0.03
CA LYS A 246 -10.71 -8.43 0.99
C LYS A 246 -9.38 -8.79 0.34
N ALA A 247 -8.32 -8.18 0.82
CA ALA A 247 -6.96 -8.54 0.45
C ALA A 247 -6.16 -8.94 1.71
N THR A 248 -5.28 -9.91 1.55
CA THR A 248 -4.43 -10.41 2.62
C THR A 248 -2.97 -10.27 2.23
N PHE A 249 -2.12 -9.92 3.18
CA PHE A 249 -0.69 -9.72 2.95
C PHE A 249 0.14 -10.06 4.19
N PRO A 250 1.36 -10.59 3.99
CA PRO A 250 2.30 -10.84 5.07
C PRO A 250 2.89 -9.52 5.59
N ASN A 251 3.09 -9.43 6.90
CA ASN A 251 3.72 -8.29 7.55
C ASN A 251 5.06 -8.72 8.17
N LEU A 252 6.01 -9.06 7.32
CA LEU A 252 7.30 -9.63 7.72
C LEU A 252 8.13 -8.70 8.61
N THR A 253 7.99 -7.40 8.44
CA THR A 253 8.71 -6.39 9.23
C THR A 253 8.03 -6.05 10.56
N GLY A 254 6.75 -6.43 10.74
CA GLY A 254 5.95 -6.08 11.91
C GLY A 254 5.64 -4.57 12.05
N GLN A 255 5.94 -3.77 11.02
CA GLN A 255 5.76 -2.31 11.07
C GLN A 255 4.32 -1.88 10.85
N LEU A 256 3.54 -2.65 10.11
CA LEU A 256 2.11 -2.42 9.94
C LEU A 256 1.36 -2.98 11.14
N LYS A 257 0.35 -2.26 11.61
CA LYS A 257 -0.42 -2.65 12.79
C LYS A 257 -1.92 -2.70 12.49
N THR A 258 -2.61 -3.57 13.18
CA THR A 258 -4.07 -3.62 13.18
C THR A 258 -4.64 -2.26 13.61
N GLY A 259 -5.77 -1.86 13.01
CA GLY A 259 -6.39 -0.54 13.23
C GLY A 259 -5.79 0.62 12.42
N GLN A 260 -4.69 0.40 11.68
CA GLN A 260 -4.02 1.43 10.90
C GLN A 260 -4.74 1.68 9.57
N PHE A 261 -4.92 2.97 9.20
CA PHE A 261 -5.39 3.35 7.87
C PHE A 261 -4.28 3.24 6.84
N VAL A 262 -4.62 2.68 5.69
CA VAL A 262 -3.72 2.53 4.55
C VAL A 262 -4.39 2.91 3.25
N LYS A 263 -3.59 3.36 2.30
CA LYS A 263 -3.98 3.46 0.90
C LYS A 263 -3.72 2.10 0.26
N SER A 264 -4.77 1.46 -0.23
CA SER A 264 -4.72 0.17 -0.91
C SER A 264 -4.91 0.38 -2.41
N GLN A 265 -4.08 -0.28 -3.22
CA GLN A 265 -4.08 -0.19 -4.68
C GLN A 265 -4.12 -1.60 -5.27
N ILE A 266 -5.25 -1.97 -5.87
CA ILE A 266 -5.42 -3.25 -6.57
C ILE A 266 -4.94 -3.09 -8.00
N ILE A 267 -3.95 -3.86 -8.42
CA ILE A 267 -3.47 -3.88 -9.80
C ILE A 267 -4.42 -4.74 -10.63
N THR A 268 -5.18 -4.08 -11.53
CA THR A 268 -6.25 -4.75 -12.28
C THR A 268 -5.79 -5.34 -13.61
N GLY A 269 -4.55 -5.07 -14.00
CA GLY A 269 -3.98 -5.60 -15.22
C GLY A 269 -2.64 -4.96 -15.56
N GLN A 270 -2.12 -5.31 -16.72
CA GLN A 270 -0.94 -4.72 -17.32
C GLN A 270 -1.28 -4.37 -18.77
N THR A 271 -1.02 -3.14 -19.18
CA THR A 271 -1.33 -2.65 -20.52
C THR A 271 -0.09 -1.97 -21.11
N GLN A 272 0.25 -2.29 -22.33
CA GLN A 272 1.23 -1.53 -23.09
C GLN A 272 0.51 -0.43 -23.87
N ALA A 273 0.98 0.80 -23.69
CA ALA A 273 0.46 1.97 -24.38
C ALA A 273 1.57 2.93 -24.74
N LEU A 274 1.36 3.75 -25.76
CA LEU A 274 2.27 4.84 -26.05
C LEU A 274 2.32 5.78 -24.86
N ALA A 275 3.52 6.21 -24.47
CA ALA A 275 3.76 7.01 -23.29
C ALA A 275 4.29 8.40 -23.65
N VAL A 276 3.76 9.42 -22.97
CA VAL A 276 4.27 10.78 -23.05
C VAL A 276 4.72 11.26 -21.66
N PRO A 277 5.94 11.82 -21.53
CA PRO A 277 6.40 12.38 -20.26
C PRO A 277 5.50 13.52 -19.79
N VAL A 278 5.24 13.60 -18.49
CA VAL A 278 4.40 14.65 -17.89
C VAL A 278 4.88 16.06 -18.27
N GLN A 279 6.20 16.26 -18.42
CA GLN A 279 6.82 17.53 -18.79
C GLN A 279 6.49 18.00 -20.21
N ALA A 280 6.07 17.10 -21.09
CA ALA A 280 5.68 17.43 -22.47
C ALA A 280 4.23 17.90 -22.58
N VAL A 281 3.43 17.65 -21.56
CA VAL A 281 1.98 17.93 -21.55
C VAL A 281 1.74 19.31 -20.95
N PHE A 282 0.95 20.14 -21.64
CA PHE A 282 0.45 21.39 -21.08
C PHE A 282 -1.07 21.47 -21.29
N MET A 283 -1.72 22.21 -20.40
CA MET A 283 -3.17 22.37 -20.42
C MET A 283 -3.53 23.72 -21.04
N GLN A 284 -4.45 23.72 -21.98
CA GLN A 284 -5.05 24.93 -22.52
C GLN A 284 -6.56 24.77 -22.56
N ALA A 285 -7.29 25.67 -21.90
CA ALA A 285 -8.76 25.60 -21.79
C ALA A 285 -9.26 24.22 -21.37
N GLN A 286 -8.64 23.62 -20.35
CA GLN A 286 -8.92 22.27 -19.78
C GLN A 286 -8.67 21.10 -20.74
N GLN A 287 -8.09 21.32 -21.90
CA GLN A 287 -7.69 20.28 -22.82
C GLN A 287 -6.17 20.09 -22.79
N PRO A 288 -5.67 18.83 -22.73
CA PRO A 288 -4.26 18.54 -22.80
C PRO A 288 -3.73 18.63 -24.23
N PHE A 289 -2.55 19.28 -24.39
CA PHE A 289 -1.82 19.42 -25.64
C PHE A 289 -0.37 19.05 -25.46
N VAL A 290 0.27 18.70 -26.57
CA VAL A 290 1.72 18.52 -26.68
C VAL A 290 2.25 19.25 -27.90
N TYR A 291 3.53 19.63 -27.83
CA TYR A 291 4.24 20.13 -28.99
C TYR A 291 5.05 19.03 -29.65
N VAL A 292 4.68 18.67 -30.89
CA VAL A 292 5.40 17.68 -31.70
C VAL A 292 6.38 18.39 -32.59
N VAL A 293 7.63 17.93 -32.64
CA VAL A 293 8.65 18.45 -33.52
C VAL A 293 8.52 17.78 -34.89
N VAL A 294 8.37 18.60 -35.91
CA VAL A 294 8.32 18.14 -37.30
C VAL A 294 9.23 19.00 -38.19
N PRO A 295 9.83 18.47 -39.26
CA PRO A 295 10.53 19.31 -40.24
C PRO A 295 9.53 20.22 -40.94
N LEU A 296 9.97 21.44 -41.26
CA LEU A 296 9.15 22.47 -41.90
C LEU A 296 8.48 21.94 -43.19
N SER A 297 9.17 21.10 -43.96
CA SER A 297 8.63 20.47 -45.18
C SER A 297 7.29 19.73 -44.96
N LYS A 298 7.14 19.02 -43.82
CA LYS A 298 5.89 18.31 -43.49
C LYS A 298 4.78 19.22 -42.98
N ALA A 299 5.11 20.34 -42.41
CA ALA A 299 4.14 21.26 -41.81
C ALA A 299 3.70 22.37 -42.74
N LEU A 300 4.49 22.74 -43.77
CA LEU A 300 4.19 23.83 -44.71
C LEU A 300 2.74 23.76 -45.27
N PRO A 301 2.21 22.62 -45.73
CA PRO A 301 0.85 22.58 -46.27
C PRO A 301 -0.22 22.97 -45.22
N LYS A 302 -0.04 22.52 -43.96
CA LYS A 302 -0.96 22.84 -42.86
C LYS A 302 -0.82 24.28 -42.38
N ILE A 303 0.40 24.83 -42.38
CA ILE A 303 0.67 26.20 -42.00
C ILE A 303 0.06 27.18 -43.04
N LYS A 304 0.16 26.88 -44.34
CA LYS A 304 -0.46 27.67 -45.40
C LYS A 304 -2.00 27.71 -45.28
N ALA A 305 -2.58 26.58 -44.98
CA ALA A 305 -4.05 26.43 -44.80
C ALA A 305 -4.59 26.99 -43.46
N SER A 306 -3.72 27.24 -42.48
CA SER A 306 -4.13 27.72 -41.16
C SER A 306 -4.58 29.17 -41.19
N THR A 307 -5.74 29.50 -40.67
CA THR A 307 -6.24 30.88 -40.51
C THR A 307 -5.72 31.54 -39.23
N VAL A 308 -5.14 30.79 -38.32
CA VAL A 308 -4.69 31.23 -36.98
C VAL A 308 -3.28 31.83 -37.04
N ILE A 309 -2.45 31.48 -38.03
CA ILE A 309 -1.09 31.95 -38.15
C ILE A 309 -1.06 33.27 -38.99
N PRO A 310 -0.55 34.39 -38.43
CA PRO A 310 -0.48 35.65 -39.15
C PRO A 310 0.30 35.56 -40.47
N ALA A 311 -0.10 36.30 -41.50
CA ALA A 311 0.50 36.24 -42.83
C ALA A 311 1.99 36.61 -42.81
N ALA A 312 2.42 37.55 -41.97
CA ALA A 312 3.82 37.92 -41.76
C ALA A 312 4.67 36.73 -41.24
N SER A 313 4.13 35.94 -40.32
CA SER A 313 4.80 34.75 -39.77
C SER A 313 4.89 33.63 -40.82
N LYS A 314 3.89 33.47 -41.67
CA LYS A 314 3.92 32.51 -42.79
C LYS A 314 5.05 32.80 -43.77
N LYS A 315 5.19 34.07 -44.23
CA LYS A 315 6.29 34.51 -45.12
C LYS A 315 7.66 34.27 -44.50
N LYS A 316 7.82 34.53 -43.19
CA LYS A 316 9.06 34.30 -42.46
C LYS A 316 9.42 32.81 -42.37
N LEU A 317 8.45 31.93 -42.21
CA LEU A 317 8.65 30.46 -42.19
C LEU A 317 9.03 29.93 -43.58
N GLU A 318 8.47 30.49 -44.66
CA GLU A 318 8.79 30.08 -46.03
C GLU A 318 10.22 30.42 -46.43
N SER A 319 10.87 31.40 -45.79
CA SER A 319 12.27 31.76 -46.04
C SER A 319 13.29 30.88 -45.34
N LEU A 320 12.83 29.98 -44.46
CA LEU A 320 13.71 29.06 -43.72
C LEU A 320 13.97 27.75 -44.50
N PRO A 321 15.12 27.10 -44.27
CA PRO A 321 15.39 25.77 -44.82
C PRO A 321 14.27 24.78 -44.50
N THR A 322 13.90 23.98 -45.49
CA THR A 322 12.82 22.99 -45.36
C THR A 322 13.08 21.90 -44.28
N SER A 323 14.35 21.74 -43.88
CA SER A 323 14.78 20.85 -42.79
C SER A 323 14.64 21.49 -41.40
N THR A 324 14.32 22.79 -41.28
CA THR A 324 14.21 23.49 -40.00
C THR A 324 13.16 22.81 -39.12
N PRO A 325 13.52 22.40 -37.88
CA PRO A 325 12.54 21.81 -36.95
C PRO A 325 11.58 22.90 -36.46
N ILE A 326 10.29 22.61 -36.54
CA ILE A 326 9.22 23.44 -35.99
C ILE A 326 8.36 22.66 -35.03
N VAL A 327 7.69 23.34 -34.13
CA VAL A 327 6.75 22.73 -33.22
C VAL A 327 5.32 22.89 -33.72
N VAL A 328 4.57 21.77 -33.65
CA VAL A 328 3.16 21.74 -34.00
C VAL A 328 2.39 21.32 -32.77
N GLN A 329 1.42 22.12 -32.36
CA GLN A 329 0.52 21.82 -31.25
C GLN A 329 -0.47 20.72 -31.67
N LYS A 330 -0.53 19.65 -30.90
CA LYS A 330 -1.51 18.56 -31.09
C LYS A 330 -2.34 18.35 -29.83
N PRO A 331 -3.66 18.28 -29.93
CA PRO A 331 -4.50 17.83 -28.83
C PRO A 331 -4.27 16.33 -28.59
N VAL A 332 -4.27 15.93 -27.33
CA VAL A 332 -4.08 14.55 -26.93
C VAL A 332 -5.14 14.11 -25.93
N GLN A 333 -5.49 12.82 -25.94
CA GLN A 333 -6.25 12.21 -24.87
C GLN A 333 -5.33 11.33 -24.04
N LEU A 334 -5.32 11.56 -22.76
CA LEU A 334 -4.40 10.93 -21.82
C LEU A 334 -5.16 10.08 -20.82
N GLY A 335 -4.55 8.98 -20.40
CA GLY A 335 -5.01 8.21 -19.24
C GLY A 335 -4.41 8.73 -17.93
N THR A 336 -4.51 7.93 -16.88
CA THR A 336 -4.02 8.27 -15.54
C THR A 336 -2.50 8.28 -15.51
N LEU A 337 -1.91 9.31 -14.89
CA LEU A 337 -0.46 9.46 -14.71
C LEU A 337 0.11 8.29 -13.89
N GLN A 338 1.17 7.66 -14.40
CA GLN A 338 1.94 6.63 -13.70
C GLN A 338 3.43 6.84 -13.97
N ASN A 339 4.26 6.82 -12.95
CA ASN A 339 5.73 6.93 -13.05
C ASN A 339 6.21 8.10 -13.94
N ASN A 340 5.60 9.29 -13.79
CA ASN A 340 5.86 10.49 -14.59
C ASN A 340 5.55 10.36 -16.09
N LEU A 341 4.79 9.33 -16.49
CA LEU A 341 4.33 9.09 -17.85
C LEU A 341 2.81 9.06 -17.90
N TYR A 342 2.23 9.66 -18.94
CA TYR A 342 0.82 9.49 -19.27
C TYR A 342 0.67 8.45 -20.38
N PRO A 343 -0.21 7.44 -20.25
CA PRO A 343 -0.61 6.62 -21.37
C PRO A 343 -1.42 7.44 -22.36
N ILE A 344 -1.10 7.34 -23.62
CA ILE A 344 -1.77 8.06 -24.71
C ILE A 344 -2.94 7.20 -25.21
N GLN A 345 -4.14 7.75 -25.15
CA GLN A 345 -5.34 7.13 -25.72
C GLN A 345 -5.54 7.52 -27.18
N SER A 346 -5.25 8.79 -27.53
CA SER A 346 -5.30 9.27 -28.91
C SER A 346 -4.49 10.56 -29.08
N GLY A 347 -4.15 10.91 -30.35
CA GLY A 347 -3.51 12.18 -30.70
C GLY A 347 -2.04 12.08 -31.09
N LEU A 348 -1.32 11.01 -30.73
CA LEU A 348 0.09 10.80 -31.06
C LEU A 348 0.33 9.41 -31.65
N SER A 349 1.41 9.29 -32.43
CA SER A 349 1.85 8.03 -33.03
C SER A 349 3.23 7.63 -32.48
N ARG A 350 3.53 6.33 -32.55
CA ARG A 350 4.86 5.80 -32.18
C ARG A 350 5.96 6.46 -32.99
N GLY A 351 7.04 6.84 -32.32
CA GLY A 351 8.20 7.46 -32.95
C GLY A 351 8.10 8.97 -33.14
N GLU A 352 6.95 9.60 -32.85
CA GLU A 352 6.86 11.06 -32.86
C GLU A 352 7.75 11.65 -31.76
N THR A 353 8.34 12.80 -32.04
CA THR A 353 9.22 13.50 -31.10
C THR A 353 8.47 14.68 -30.49
N VAL A 354 8.35 14.68 -29.16
CA VAL A 354 7.67 15.73 -28.39
C VAL A 354 8.66 16.58 -27.61
N VAL A 355 8.33 17.86 -27.42
CA VAL A 355 9.14 18.79 -26.61
C VAL A 355 8.85 18.56 -25.14
N VAL A 356 9.91 18.49 -24.31
CA VAL A 356 9.83 18.27 -22.84
C VAL A 356 10.39 19.43 -22.03
N SER A 357 10.83 20.51 -22.67
CA SER A 357 11.33 21.71 -21.97
C SER A 357 10.81 22.98 -22.60
N ASN A 358 10.70 24.06 -21.79
CA ASN A 358 10.29 25.40 -22.25
C ASN A 358 8.92 25.42 -22.97
N THR A 359 8.04 24.47 -22.68
CA THR A 359 6.73 24.33 -23.36
C THR A 359 5.86 25.58 -23.24
N ALA A 360 5.97 26.31 -22.11
CA ALA A 360 5.23 27.57 -21.90
C ALA A 360 5.64 28.74 -22.82
N LEU A 361 6.83 28.68 -23.41
CA LEU A 361 7.35 29.72 -24.31
C LEU A 361 7.09 29.41 -25.79
N LEU A 362 6.52 28.25 -26.08
CA LEU A 362 6.29 27.78 -27.43
C LEU A 362 4.92 28.24 -27.96
N SER A 363 4.89 28.50 -29.25
CA SER A 363 3.67 28.76 -30.01
C SER A 363 3.59 27.83 -31.21
N ASN A 364 2.38 27.51 -31.64
CA ASN A 364 2.17 26.64 -32.78
C ASN A 364 2.85 27.20 -34.05
N GLY A 365 3.66 26.40 -34.75
CA GLY A 365 4.43 26.80 -35.90
C GLY A 365 5.77 27.48 -35.59
N MET A 366 6.19 27.62 -34.33
CA MET A 366 7.43 28.25 -33.94
C MET A 366 8.65 27.39 -34.33
N PRO A 367 9.69 27.98 -35.00
CA PRO A 367 10.94 27.27 -35.26
C PRO A 367 11.75 27.12 -33.96
N VAL A 368 12.36 25.95 -33.77
CA VAL A 368 13.14 25.62 -32.55
C VAL A 368 14.49 25.03 -32.91
N LYS A 369 15.42 25.08 -31.98
CA LYS A 369 16.69 24.38 -32.05
C LYS A 369 16.65 23.20 -31.12
N LEU A 370 16.94 22.00 -31.60
CA LEU A 370 17.00 20.81 -30.76
C LEU A 370 18.30 20.86 -29.93
N ALA A 371 18.18 20.67 -28.64
CA ALA A 371 19.34 20.43 -27.78
C ALA A 371 20.03 19.14 -28.24
N SER A 372 21.36 19.18 -28.40
CA SER A 372 22.13 17.95 -28.65
C SER A 372 21.82 16.95 -27.54
N LYS A 373 21.61 15.67 -27.88
CA LYS A 373 21.50 14.61 -26.89
C LYS A 373 22.77 14.61 -26.03
N SER A 374 22.70 15.21 -24.84
CA SER A 374 23.67 14.94 -23.80
C SER A 374 23.42 13.53 -23.36
N GLY A 375 24.39 12.64 -23.57
CA GLY A 375 24.30 11.26 -23.13
C GLY A 375 23.97 11.24 -21.62
N SER A 376 22.87 10.60 -21.28
CA SER A 376 22.59 10.22 -19.89
C SER A 376 23.50 9.03 -19.56
N ASN A 377 24.49 9.25 -18.71
CA ASN A 377 25.06 8.19 -17.91
C ASN A 377 24.00 7.76 -16.86
#